data_be0a26080a526ca3c4b5991485b6d9d4
#
_entry.id   be0a26080a526ca3c4b5991485b6d9d4
#
_cell.length_a   1.000
_cell.length_b   1.000
_cell.length_c   1.000
_cell.angle_alpha   90.00
_cell.angle_beta   90.00
_cell.angle_gamma   90.00
#
_symmetry.space_group_name_H-M   'P 1'
#
loop_
_entity.id
_entity.type
_entity.pdbx_description
1 polymer ?
#
loop_
_entity_poly.entity_id
_entity_poly.type
_entity_poly.pdbx_seq_one_letter_code
_entity_poly.pdbx_strand_id
1 'polypeptide(L)' 'LPFQREAFQRGLREADRRFRALRDHECQALVMSEPRVTGQLYEARLICQIERNLERITTLRQRYQLTLEPQ' A
#
# COMPACT_ATOMS: atom_id res chain seq x y z
N LEU A 1 20.52 21.27 -4.02
CA LEU A 1 19.27 21.97 -3.76
C LEU A 1 18.81 21.70 -2.34
N PRO A 2 18.26 22.69 -1.66
CA PRO A 2 17.72 22.44 -0.33
C PRO A 2 16.53 21.49 -0.40
N PHE A 3 16.39 20.67 0.63
CA PHE A 3 15.26 19.74 0.74
C PHE A 3 13.97 20.54 0.95
N GLN A 4 12.97 20.30 0.12
CA GLN A 4 11.70 21.00 0.20
C GLN A 4 10.67 20.12 0.92
N ARG A 5 10.62 20.27 2.22
CA ARG A 5 9.83 19.42 3.09
C ARG A 5 8.35 19.41 2.73
N GLU A 6 7.76 20.57 2.47
CA GLU A 6 6.34 20.67 2.16
C GLU A 6 5.99 20.02 0.84
N ALA A 7 6.84 20.23 -0.18
CA ALA A 7 6.65 19.60 -1.47
C ALA A 7 6.75 18.09 -1.36
N PHE A 8 7.72 17.61 -0.57
CA PHE A 8 7.89 16.18 -0.33
C PHE A 8 6.67 15.58 0.37
N GLN A 9 6.15 16.27 1.39
CA GLN A 9 4.97 15.80 2.12
C GLN A 9 3.73 15.75 1.23
N ARG A 10 3.54 16.75 0.37
CA ARG A 10 2.43 16.74 -0.60
C ARG A 10 2.58 15.56 -1.58
N GLY A 11 3.78 15.35 -2.06
CA GLY A 11 4.07 14.23 -2.95
C GLY A 11 3.79 12.88 -2.32
N LEU A 12 4.18 12.72 -1.05
CA LEU A 12 3.91 11.49 -0.31
C LEU A 12 2.40 11.26 -0.13
N ARG A 13 1.65 12.31 0.21
CA ARG A 13 0.20 12.17 0.37
C ARG A 13 -0.47 11.77 -0.93
N GLU A 14 -0.05 12.38 -2.04
CA GLU A 14 -0.59 12.02 -3.36
C GLU A 14 -0.22 10.61 -3.76
N ALA A 15 1.03 10.21 -3.53
CA ALA A 15 1.48 8.86 -3.82
C ALA A 15 0.72 7.83 -2.97
N ASP A 16 0.48 8.16 -1.70
CA ASP A 16 -0.28 7.29 -0.81
C ASP A 16 -1.73 7.16 -1.26
N ARG A 17 -2.34 8.25 -1.69
CA ARG A 17 -3.70 8.23 -2.21
C ARG A 17 -3.80 7.31 -3.43
N ARG A 18 -2.86 7.43 -4.35
CA ARG A 18 -2.82 6.59 -5.55
C ARG A 18 -2.55 5.13 -5.20
N PHE A 19 -1.67 4.90 -4.24
CA PHE A 19 -1.39 3.54 -3.78
C PHE A 19 -2.65 2.89 -3.21
N ARG A 20 -3.37 3.59 -2.35
CA ARG A 20 -4.60 3.04 -1.76
C ARG A 20 -5.65 2.74 -2.80
N ALA A 21 -5.80 3.62 -3.79
CA ALA A 21 -6.74 3.40 -4.88
C ALA A 21 -6.37 2.16 -5.69
N LEU A 22 -5.09 1.99 -6.01
CA LEU A 22 -4.61 0.82 -6.74
C LEU A 22 -4.77 -0.45 -5.91
N ARG A 23 -4.37 -0.41 -4.65
CA ARG A 23 -4.52 -1.54 -3.73
C ARG A 23 -5.96 -2.00 -3.65
N ASP A 24 -6.88 -1.06 -3.46
CA ASP A 24 -8.30 -1.39 -3.32
C ASP A 24 -8.85 -1.94 -4.63
N HIS A 25 -8.42 -1.39 -5.76
CA HIS A 25 -8.83 -1.91 -7.06
C HIS A 25 -8.33 -3.34 -7.27
N GLU A 26 -7.06 -3.60 -7.02
CA GLU A 26 -6.49 -4.94 -7.18
C GLU A 26 -7.12 -5.95 -6.23
N CYS A 27 -7.27 -5.59 -4.97
CA CYS A 27 -7.78 -6.52 -3.98
C CYS A 27 -9.29 -6.71 -4.08
N GLN A 28 -10.01 -5.74 -4.64
CA GLN A 28 -11.45 -5.88 -4.86
C GLN A 28 -11.73 -6.53 -6.21
N ALA A 29 -11.26 -5.93 -7.29
CA ALA A 29 -11.64 -6.37 -8.64
C ALA A 29 -11.00 -7.70 -8.99
N LEU A 30 -9.71 -7.86 -8.72
CA LEU A 30 -9.00 -9.07 -9.13
C LEU A 30 -9.29 -10.25 -8.20
N VAL A 31 -9.23 -10.02 -6.89
CA VAL A 31 -9.46 -11.10 -5.92
C VAL A 31 -10.91 -11.57 -5.97
N MET A 32 -11.86 -10.64 -6.08
CA MET A 32 -13.27 -10.99 -6.11
C MET A 32 -13.69 -11.71 -7.40
N SER A 33 -12.86 -11.70 -8.43
CA SER A 33 -13.12 -12.46 -9.65
C SER A 33 -12.55 -13.88 -9.61
N GLU A 34 -11.83 -14.24 -8.56
CA GLU A 34 -11.29 -15.59 -8.44
C GLU A 34 -12.40 -16.61 -8.12
N PRO A 35 -12.28 -17.85 -8.63
CA PRO A 35 -13.29 -18.89 -8.39
C PRO A 35 -13.15 -19.45 -6.97
N ARG A 36 -13.71 -18.78 -5.98
CA ARG A 36 -13.67 -19.16 -4.57
C ARG A 36 -15.05 -19.14 -3.97
N VAL A 37 -15.19 -19.81 -2.82
CA VAL A 37 -16.40 -19.74 -2.02
C VAL A 37 -16.54 -18.32 -1.45
N THR A 38 -17.78 -17.80 -1.40
CA THR A 38 -18.04 -16.39 -1.06
C THR A 38 -17.39 -15.94 0.26
N GLY A 39 -17.44 -16.75 1.31
CA GLY A 39 -16.82 -16.43 2.59
C GLY A 39 -15.30 -16.31 2.49
N GLN A 40 -14.68 -17.12 1.63
CA GLN A 40 -13.24 -17.06 1.40
C GLN A 40 -12.84 -15.81 0.61
N LEU A 41 -13.73 -15.30 -0.22
CA LEU A 41 -13.45 -14.07 -0.98
C LEU A 41 -13.27 -12.87 -0.06
N TYR A 42 -14.09 -12.76 0.99
CA TYR A 42 -13.95 -11.67 1.95
C TYR A 42 -12.59 -11.73 2.65
N GLU A 43 -12.21 -12.89 3.16
CA GLU A 43 -10.92 -13.08 3.80
C GLU A 43 -9.76 -12.83 2.83
N ALA A 44 -9.87 -13.33 1.59
CA ALA A 44 -8.86 -13.13 0.58
C ALA A 44 -8.65 -11.65 0.27
N ARG A 45 -9.72 -10.86 0.27
CA ARG A 45 -9.62 -9.42 0.05
C ARG A 45 -8.84 -8.75 1.18
N LEU A 46 -9.14 -9.10 2.42
CA LEU A 46 -8.43 -8.55 3.58
C LEU A 46 -6.95 -8.92 3.56
N ILE A 47 -6.64 -10.18 3.28
CA ILE A 47 -5.26 -10.65 3.19
C ILE A 47 -4.52 -9.91 2.08
N CYS A 48 -5.16 -9.73 0.93
CA CYS A 48 -4.59 -8.98 -0.18
C CYS A 48 -4.22 -7.56 0.24
N GLN A 49 -5.13 -6.87 0.94
CA GLN A 49 -4.87 -5.50 1.40
C GLN A 49 -3.72 -5.44 2.39
N ILE A 50 -3.64 -6.39 3.31
CA ILE A 50 -2.55 -6.48 4.28
C ILE A 50 -1.22 -6.69 3.57
N GLU A 51 -1.17 -7.62 2.64
CA GLU A 51 0.05 -7.92 1.87
C GLU A 51 0.53 -6.71 1.08
N ARG A 52 -0.39 -6.01 0.41
CA ARG A 52 -0.03 -4.81 -0.35
C ARG A 52 0.49 -3.70 0.56
N ASN A 53 -0.10 -3.54 1.74
CA ASN A 53 0.37 -2.56 2.72
C ASN A 53 1.78 -2.88 3.21
N LEU A 54 2.07 -4.14 3.52
CA LEU A 54 3.39 -4.57 3.97
C LEU A 54 4.45 -4.37 2.88
N GLU A 55 4.13 -4.71 1.64
CA GLU A 55 5.01 -4.47 0.50
C GLU A 55 5.31 -2.97 0.36
N ARG A 56 4.29 -2.13 0.53
CA ARG A 56 4.45 -0.68 0.44
C ARG A 56 5.38 -0.14 1.53
N ILE A 57 5.21 -0.62 2.76
CA ILE A 57 6.07 -0.23 3.87
C ILE A 57 7.52 -0.60 3.58
N THR A 58 7.74 -1.82 3.11
CA THR A 58 9.09 -2.28 2.76
C THR A 58 9.71 -1.42 1.65
N THR A 59 8.93 -1.12 0.62
CA THR A 59 9.38 -0.26 -0.49
C THR A 59 9.76 1.14 0.00
N LEU A 60 8.93 1.74 0.86
CA LEU A 60 9.21 3.07 1.39
C LEU A 60 10.46 3.09 2.26
N ARG A 61 10.64 2.06 3.10
CA ARG A 61 11.84 1.94 3.91
C ARG A 61 13.10 1.88 3.06
N GLN A 62 13.07 1.04 2.04
CA GLN A 62 14.22 0.86 1.15
C GLN A 62 14.54 2.13 0.38
N ARG A 63 13.51 2.77 -0.16
CA ARG A 63 13.69 3.95 -1.00
C ARG A 63 14.21 5.15 -0.22
N TYR A 64 13.69 5.37 0.98
CA TYR A 64 14.02 6.56 1.75
C TYR A 64 14.91 6.26 2.95
N GLN A 65 15.37 5.01 3.08
CA GLN A 65 16.21 4.57 4.18
C GLN A 65 15.58 4.88 5.54
N LEU A 66 14.25 4.76 5.60
CA LEU A 66 13.53 4.99 6.84
C LEU A 66 13.75 3.84 7.80
N THR A 67 13.95 4.16 9.06
CA THR A 67 14.01 3.16 10.10
C THR A 67 12.89 3.42 11.09
N LEU A 68 12.12 2.38 11.41
CA LEU A 68 11.05 2.45 12.39
C LEU A 68 11.51 1.96 13.75
N GLU A 69 12.74 1.49 13.85
CA GLU A 69 13.30 1.03 15.10
C GLU A 69 14.08 2.14 15.76
N PRO A 70 13.94 2.31 17.08
CA PRO A 70 14.75 3.29 17.80
C PRO A 70 16.23 2.89 17.72
N GLN A 71 17.04 3.87 17.50
CA GLN A 71 18.47 3.64 17.46
C GLN A 71 19.11 3.86 18.83
#